data_1222cfed94a7669575e5409fbd4180c2
#
_entry.id   1222cfed94a7669575e5409fbd4180c2
#
_cell.length_a   1.000
_cell.length_b   1.000
_cell.length_c   1.000
_cell.angle_alpha   90.00
_cell.angle_beta   90.00
_cell.angle_gamma   90.00
#
_symmetry.space_group_name_H-M   'P 1'
#
loop_
_entity.id
_entity.type
_entity.pdbx_description
1 polymer ?
#
loop_
_entity_poly.entity_id
_entity_poly.type
_entity_poly.pdbx_seq_one_letter_code
_entity_poly.pdbx_strand_id
1 'polypeptide(L)'
;FISANPTGPIHLGHTRWAAVGDAIARVLAAAGADVASEFYINDRGVQMDKFGASVMAQANGRPVPEDGYHGQYLVEMAARMRTELGDAVDEDTAREWGYGVVLQSLKDDLARIGVHFDTWFSERVLHERGEVPEVLEQLRASGHTYEREGATWLASEALGDQRDRVLVKGDGSTTYLANDLAYHRDKLRRGWEHLIDIWGADHHGQVRSLQCGLEAIGIGTAAAPEPEIILGQLVKLERGGELVKLSKRAGTVITLADILDEVDPDVARLTFLLQGIDTAQTFDLDVVTTQSMDNPVYYVQYAHARVSSIARRAVARGG
;
A
#
# COMPACT_ATOMS: atom_id res chain seq x y z
N PHE A 1 0.27 3.39 -5.28
CA PHE A 1 -0.60 3.71 -4.13
C PHE A 1 -0.98 2.41 -3.41
N ILE A 2 -1.13 2.35 -2.15
CA ILE A 2 -1.14 1.21 -1.24
C ILE A 2 0.22 0.48 -1.23
N SER A 3 0.79 0.34 -0.06
CA SER A 3 1.95 -0.50 0.19
C SER A 3 1.66 -1.26 1.50
N ALA A 4 0.84 -2.31 1.39
CA ALA A 4 0.56 -3.19 2.52
C ALA A 4 1.60 -4.30 2.57
N ASN A 5 2.11 -4.59 3.77
CA ASN A 5 3.00 -5.72 3.96
C ASN A 5 2.25 -7.02 3.65
N PRO A 6 2.86 -7.97 2.92
CA PRO A 6 2.23 -9.23 2.57
C PRO A 6 2.24 -10.22 3.75
N THR A 7 1.86 -9.75 4.92
CA THR A 7 1.88 -10.47 6.20
C THR A 7 0.50 -10.57 6.84
N GLY A 8 -0.53 -10.07 6.16
CA GLY A 8 -1.93 -10.12 6.62
C GLY A 8 -2.88 -9.38 5.69
N PRO A 9 -4.19 -9.40 5.99
CA PRO A 9 -5.21 -8.82 5.16
C PRO A 9 -5.12 -7.29 5.08
N ILE A 10 -5.72 -6.71 4.04
CA ILE A 10 -5.88 -5.26 3.89
C ILE A 10 -6.83 -4.74 4.97
N HIS A 11 -6.43 -3.71 5.69
CA HIS A 11 -7.27 -3.03 6.66
C HIS A 11 -7.87 -1.73 6.11
N LEU A 12 -8.89 -1.21 6.80
CA LEU A 12 -9.69 -0.03 6.41
C LEU A 12 -8.84 1.18 5.95
N GLY A 13 -7.73 1.46 6.62
CA GLY A 13 -6.85 2.59 6.24
C GLY A 13 -6.31 2.49 4.82
N HIS A 14 -5.94 1.29 4.38
CA HIS A 14 -5.46 1.04 3.02
C HIS A 14 -6.59 1.11 1.98
N THR A 15 -7.83 0.79 2.38
CA THR A 15 -8.98 0.76 1.47
C THR A 15 -9.30 2.15 0.90
N ARG A 16 -9.21 3.20 1.72
CA ARG A 16 -9.40 4.57 1.23
C ARG A 16 -8.39 4.94 0.16
N TRP A 17 -7.11 4.63 0.40
CA TRP A 17 -6.05 4.94 -0.56
C TRP A 17 -6.15 4.09 -1.83
N ALA A 18 -6.69 2.87 -1.71
CA ALA A 18 -7.05 2.06 -2.88
C ALA A 18 -8.09 2.77 -3.75
N ALA A 19 -9.19 3.22 -3.16
CA ALA A 19 -10.26 3.91 -3.87
C ALA A 19 -9.77 5.23 -4.50
N VAL A 20 -9.00 6.03 -3.75
CA VAL A 20 -8.49 7.32 -4.22
C VAL A 20 -7.45 7.14 -5.32
N GLY A 21 -6.48 6.24 -5.14
CA GLY A 21 -5.43 6.00 -6.13
C GLY A 21 -5.97 5.47 -7.45
N ASP A 22 -6.91 4.53 -7.38
CA ASP A 22 -7.59 4.02 -8.58
C ASP A 22 -8.45 5.11 -9.26
N ALA A 23 -9.11 5.98 -8.49
CA ALA A 23 -9.87 7.10 -9.04
C ALA A 23 -8.95 8.11 -9.76
N ILE A 24 -7.79 8.46 -9.17
CA ILE A 24 -6.79 9.33 -9.80
C ILE A 24 -6.30 8.70 -11.10
N ALA A 25 -5.91 7.42 -11.09
CA ALA A 25 -5.45 6.73 -12.28
C ALA A 25 -6.49 6.75 -13.41
N ARG A 26 -7.75 6.47 -13.10
CA ARG A 26 -8.85 6.50 -14.07
C ARG A 26 -9.12 7.91 -14.63
N VAL A 27 -9.07 8.94 -13.79
CA VAL A 27 -9.27 10.33 -14.23
C VAL A 27 -8.14 10.78 -15.15
N LEU A 28 -6.90 10.49 -14.80
CA LEU A 28 -5.74 10.80 -15.63
C LEU A 28 -5.81 10.08 -16.98
N ALA A 29 -6.15 8.79 -16.99
CA ALA A 29 -6.33 8.02 -18.22
C ALA A 29 -7.48 8.59 -19.08
N ALA A 30 -8.60 8.98 -18.47
CA ALA A 30 -9.71 9.63 -19.16
C ALA A 30 -9.34 11.01 -19.72
N ALA A 31 -8.37 11.70 -19.12
CA ALA A 31 -7.80 12.95 -19.61
C ALA A 31 -6.76 12.75 -20.73
N GLY A 32 -6.44 11.51 -21.08
CA GLY A 32 -5.55 11.16 -22.20
C GLY A 32 -4.10 10.87 -21.81
N ALA A 33 -3.81 10.75 -20.51
CA ALA A 33 -2.49 10.32 -20.04
C ALA A 33 -2.30 8.80 -20.23
N ASP A 34 -1.06 8.38 -20.50
CA ASP A 34 -0.65 6.98 -20.36
C ASP A 34 -0.36 6.71 -18.88
N VAL A 35 -1.16 5.84 -18.26
CA VAL A 35 -1.15 5.63 -16.81
C VAL A 35 -0.95 4.17 -16.50
N ALA A 36 -0.01 3.87 -15.59
CA ALA A 36 0.09 2.56 -14.98
C ALA A 36 0.03 2.68 -13.45
N SER A 37 -0.61 1.72 -12.83
CA SER A 37 -0.72 1.58 -11.40
C SER A 37 0.17 0.46 -10.88
N GLU A 38 0.90 0.73 -9.78
CA GLU A 38 1.84 -0.22 -9.23
C GLU A 38 1.65 -0.38 -7.72
N PHE A 39 1.62 -1.64 -7.28
CA PHE A 39 1.62 -2.03 -5.88
C PHE A 39 3.04 -2.44 -5.49
N TYR A 40 3.63 -1.75 -4.53
CA TYR A 40 4.93 -2.12 -3.97
C TYR A 40 4.77 -3.17 -2.87
N ILE A 41 5.41 -4.31 -3.05
CA ILE A 41 5.35 -5.43 -2.11
C ILE A 41 6.62 -5.42 -1.27
N ASN A 42 6.48 -5.09 0.02
CA ASN A 42 7.58 -5.18 0.97
C ASN A 42 7.73 -6.63 1.47
N ASP A 43 8.34 -7.47 0.65
CA ASP A 43 8.47 -8.92 0.84
C ASP A 43 9.85 -9.37 1.34
N ARG A 44 10.58 -8.46 2.03
CA ARG A 44 11.90 -8.71 2.61
C ARG A 44 12.01 -8.32 4.08
N GLY A 45 13.13 -8.77 4.68
CA GLY A 45 13.57 -8.34 6.00
C GLY A 45 12.83 -9.00 7.15
N VAL A 46 13.15 -8.53 8.35
CA VAL A 46 12.73 -9.11 9.63
C VAL A 46 11.21 -9.34 9.76
N GLN A 47 10.39 -8.52 9.10
CA GLN A 47 8.94 -8.70 9.14
C GLN A 47 8.49 -9.99 8.43
N MET A 48 9.15 -10.38 7.34
CA MET A 48 8.84 -11.64 6.66
C MET A 48 9.31 -12.83 7.47
N ASP A 49 10.45 -12.73 8.14
CA ASP A 49 10.94 -13.77 9.04
C ASP A 49 9.99 -13.94 10.24
N LYS A 50 9.57 -12.85 10.87
CA LYS A 50 8.55 -12.88 11.93
C LYS A 50 7.22 -13.45 11.47
N PHE A 51 6.84 -13.19 10.23
CA PHE A 51 5.63 -13.75 9.66
C PHE A 51 5.75 -15.28 9.50
N GLY A 52 6.83 -15.79 8.91
CA GLY A 52 7.11 -17.22 8.80
C GLY A 52 7.13 -17.92 10.15
N ALA A 53 7.86 -17.35 11.13
CA ALA A 53 7.91 -17.86 12.50
C ALA A 53 6.52 -17.90 13.17
N SER A 54 5.67 -16.88 12.91
CA SER A 54 4.30 -16.81 13.45
C SER A 54 3.40 -17.90 12.86
N VAL A 55 3.47 -18.12 11.53
CA VAL A 55 2.74 -19.21 10.86
C VAL A 55 3.16 -20.57 11.41
N MET A 56 4.47 -20.80 11.56
CA MET A 56 5.01 -22.05 12.10
C MET A 56 4.66 -22.26 13.56
N ALA A 57 4.72 -21.23 14.40
CA ALA A 57 4.31 -21.33 15.80
C ALA A 57 2.84 -21.76 15.90
N GLN A 58 1.97 -21.09 15.15
CA GLN A 58 0.54 -21.38 15.10
C GLN A 58 0.28 -22.82 14.57
N ALA A 59 0.95 -23.22 13.50
CA ALA A 59 0.81 -24.56 12.93
C ALA A 59 1.22 -25.66 13.92
N ASN A 60 2.23 -25.43 14.75
CA ASN A 60 2.73 -26.37 15.73
C ASN A 60 2.04 -26.27 17.10
N GLY A 61 0.96 -25.50 17.23
CA GLY A 61 0.27 -25.29 18.49
C GLY A 61 1.14 -24.62 19.58
N ARG A 62 2.16 -23.88 19.19
CA ARG A 62 3.05 -23.12 20.07
C ARG A 62 2.55 -21.68 20.20
N PRO A 63 2.85 -21.00 21.31
CA PRO A 63 2.59 -19.56 21.43
C PRO A 63 3.31 -18.80 20.30
N VAL A 64 2.57 -17.92 19.61
CA VAL A 64 3.16 -16.98 18.65
C VAL A 64 4.01 -15.97 19.42
N PRO A 65 5.22 -15.60 18.96
CA PRO A 65 6.04 -14.57 19.60
C PRO A 65 5.26 -13.28 19.83
N GLU A 66 5.53 -12.57 20.93
CA GLU A 66 4.80 -11.33 21.29
C GLU A 66 4.90 -10.25 20.19
N ASP A 67 6.05 -10.16 19.53
CA ASP A 67 6.33 -9.25 18.43
C ASP A 67 6.03 -9.84 17.05
N GLY A 68 5.38 -11.02 17.02
CA GLY A 68 4.91 -11.69 15.81
C GLY A 68 3.55 -11.20 15.32
N TYR A 69 3.00 -11.93 14.37
CA TYR A 69 1.68 -11.66 13.78
C TYR A 69 0.61 -12.48 14.49
N HIS A 70 -0.52 -11.87 14.78
CA HIS A 70 -1.63 -12.48 15.52
C HIS A 70 -2.95 -12.24 14.78
N GLY A 71 -3.93 -13.10 15.01
CA GLY A 71 -5.28 -12.95 14.48
C GLY A 71 -5.84 -14.26 13.93
N GLN A 72 -7.13 -14.26 13.68
CA GLN A 72 -7.86 -15.44 13.20
C GLN A 72 -7.33 -15.90 11.83
N TYR A 73 -6.96 -14.97 10.95
CA TYR A 73 -6.38 -15.29 9.64
C TYR A 73 -5.13 -16.18 9.74
N LEU A 74 -4.31 -16.00 10.79
CA LEU A 74 -3.11 -16.82 11.01
C LEU A 74 -3.46 -18.24 11.41
N VAL A 75 -4.52 -18.42 12.21
CA VAL A 75 -5.05 -19.74 12.60
C VAL A 75 -5.53 -20.51 11.37
N GLU A 76 -6.31 -19.85 10.52
CA GLU A 76 -6.84 -20.42 9.29
C GLU A 76 -5.73 -20.74 8.29
N MET A 77 -4.77 -19.84 8.16
CA MET A 77 -3.59 -20.04 7.31
C MET A 77 -2.75 -21.23 7.78
N ALA A 78 -2.49 -21.36 9.07
CA ALA A 78 -1.73 -22.46 9.63
C ALA A 78 -2.44 -23.82 9.41
N ALA A 79 -3.76 -23.87 9.60
CA ALA A 79 -4.57 -25.05 9.33
C ALA A 79 -4.55 -25.44 7.84
N ARG A 80 -4.68 -24.45 6.96
CA ARG A 80 -4.61 -24.64 5.51
C ARG A 80 -3.23 -25.12 5.07
N MET A 81 -2.15 -24.53 5.60
CA MET A 81 -0.78 -24.95 5.31
C MET A 81 -0.53 -26.42 5.64
N ARG A 82 -0.99 -26.88 6.81
CA ARG A 82 -0.88 -28.28 7.20
C ARG A 82 -1.65 -29.22 6.25
N THR A 83 -2.79 -28.78 5.77
CA THR A 83 -3.59 -29.56 4.81
C THR A 83 -2.90 -29.66 3.45
N GLU A 84 -2.28 -28.57 2.97
CA GLU A 84 -1.66 -28.51 1.64
C GLU A 84 -0.24 -29.07 1.60
N LEU A 85 0.58 -28.81 2.64
CA LEU A 85 2.00 -29.15 2.67
C LEU A 85 2.36 -30.27 3.66
N GLY A 86 1.44 -30.64 4.56
CA GLY A 86 1.70 -31.62 5.63
C GLY A 86 2.39 -31.00 6.85
N ASP A 87 2.84 -31.88 7.76
CA ASP A 87 3.40 -31.46 9.06
C ASP A 87 4.92 -31.18 9.03
N ALA A 88 5.62 -31.67 8.00
CA ALA A 88 7.09 -31.55 7.90
C ALA A 88 7.51 -30.33 7.06
N VAL A 89 7.08 -29.13 7.48
CA VAL A 89 7.35 -27.85 6.81
C VAL A 89 8.39 -27.08 7.63
N ASP A 90 9.42 -26.54 6.99
CA ASP A 90 10.35 -25.61 7.62
C ASP A 90 9.83 -24.16 7.57
N GLU A 91 10.50 -23.27 8.31
CA GLU A 91 10.08 -21.87 8.44
C GLU A 91 10.17 -21.10 7.11
N ASP A 92 11.16 -21.38 6.29
CA ASP A 92 11.33 -20.73 4.99
C ASP A 92 10.21 -21.12 4.03
N THR A 93 9.88 -22.41 3.99
CA THR A 93 8.75 -22.92 3.19
C THR A 93 7.43 -22.31 3.68
N ALA A 94 7.21 -22.26 5.00
CA ALA A 94 6.02 -21.65 5.60
C ALA A 94 5.91 -20.16 5.25
N ARG A 95 7.04 -19.42 5.30
CA ARG A 95 7.10 -18.00 4.94
C ARG A 95 6.73 -17.77 3.47
N GLU A 96 7.35 -18.51 2.55
CA GLU A 96 7.09 -18.34 1.11
C GLU A 96 5.68 -18.78 0.72
N TRP A 97 5.19 -19.88 1.26
CA TRP A 97 3.82 -20.33 1.05
C TRP A 97 2.82 -19.31 1.61
N GLY A 98 3.03 -18.86 2.85
CA GLY A 98 2.18 -17.86 3.50
C GLY A 98 2.17 -16.53 2.75
N TYR A 99 3.35 -16.08 2.26
CA TYR A 99 3.48 -14.93 1.38
C TYR A 99 2.59 -15.06 0.14
N GLY A 100 2.65 -16.19 -0.55
CA GLY A 100 1.81 -16.45 -1.74
C GLY A 100 0.31 -16.40 -1.43
N VAL A 101 -0.10 -16.98 -0.30
CA VAL A 101 -1.50 -16.96 0.15
C VAL A 101 -1.98 -15.55 0.46
N VAL A 102 -1.19 -14.77 1.23
CA VAL A 102 -1.56 -13.38 1.55
C VAL A 102 -1.59 -12.52 0.30
N LEU A 103 -0.58 -12.63 -0.57
CA LEU A 103 -0.54 -11.84 -1.81
C LEU A 103 -1.76 -12.11 -2.70
N GLN A 104 -2.19 -13.37 -2.80
CA GLN A 104 -3.40 -13.71 -3.56
C GLN A 104 -4.65 -13.11 -2.90
N SER A 105 -4.78 -13.19 -1.57
CA SER A 105 -5.89 -12.57 -0.83
C SER A 105 -5.93 -11.05 -1.04
N LEU A 106 -4.78 -10.37 -1.01
CA LEU A 106 -4.71 -8.93 -1.29
C LEU A 106 -5.23 -8.58 -2.69
N LYS A 107 -4.87 -9.40 -3.70
CA LYS A 107 -5.36 -9.22 -5.08
C LYS A 107 -6.87 -9.44 -5.19
N ASP A 108 -7.37 -10.49 -4.55
CA ASP A 108 -8.79 -10.84 -4.59
C ASP A 108 -9.64 -9.77 -3.89
N ASP A 109 -9.22 -9.30 -2.71
CA ASP A 109 -9.93 -8.24 -1.97
C ASP A 109 -9.96 -6.92 -2.73
N LEU A 110 -8.84 -6.52 -3.36
CA LEU A 110 -8.79 -5.32 -4.18
C LEU A 110 -9.64 -5.45 -5.44
N ALA A 111 -9.66 -6.63 -6.07
CA ALA A 111 -10.53 -6.89 -7.21
C ALA A 111 -12.01 -6.79 -6.86
N ARG A 112 -12.43 -7.18 -5.64
CA ARG A 112 -13.82 -7.03 -5.15
C ARG A 112 -14.29 -5.57 -5.15
N ILE A 113 -13.41 -4.61 -4.85
CA ILE A 113 -13.72 -3.17 -4.96
C ILE A 113 -13.35 -2.58 -6.32
N GLY A 114 -13.05 -3.40 -7.32
CA GLY A 114 -12.72 -2.96 -8.68
C GLY A 114 -11.42 -2.18 -8.79
N VAL A 115 -10.46 -2.41 -7.88
CA VAL A 115 -9.10 -1.86 -7.92
C VAL A 115 -8.14 -2.91 -8.46
N HIS A 116 -7.46 -2.56 -9.54
CA HIS A 116 -6.50 -3.43 -10.20
C HIS A 116 -5.17 -2.70 -10.36
N PHE A 117 -4.08 -3.44 -10.23
CA PHE A 117 -2.73 -2.92 -10.45
C PHE A 117 -2.14 -3.57 -11.70
N ASP A 118 -1.50 -2.76 -12.54
CA ASP A 118 -0.79 -3.22 -13.72
C ASP A 118 0.48 -3.97 -13.35
N THR A 119 1.11 -3.55 -12.25
CA THR A 119 2.34 -4.17 -11.74
C THR A 119 2.26 -4.44 -10.25
N TRP A 120 2.68 -5.63 -9.86
CA TRP A 120 2.93 -6.04 -8.47
C TRP A 120 4.43 -6.14 -8.27
N PHE A 121 5.03 -5.05 -7.79
CA PHE A 121 6.49 -4.89 -7.72
C PHE A 121 7.03 -5.43 -6.41
N SER A 122 7.86 -6.49 -6.48
CA SER A 122 8.54 -7.08 -5.32
C SER A 122 9.80 -6.29 -4.96
N GLU A 123 9.99 -5.96 -3.68
CA GLU A 123 11.22 -5.34 -3.18
C GLU A 123 12.45 -6.21 -3.44
N ARG A 124 12.31 -7.53 -3.46
CA ARG A 124 13.40 -8.49 -3.76
C ARG A 124 14.07 -8.16 -5.09
N VAL A 125 13.29 -7.74 -6.08
CA VAL A 125 13.80 -7.39 -7.44
C VAL A 125 14.81 -6.26 -7.40
N LEU A 126 14.64 -5.25 -6.53
CA LEU A 126 15.61 -4.15 -6.39
C LEU A 126 16.98 -4.67 -5.93
N HIS A 127 16.97 -5.63 -5.03
CA HIS A 127 18.20 -6.22 -4.50
C HIS A 127 18.84 -7.21 -5.48
N GLU A 128 18.05 -8.05 -6.13
CA GLU A 128 18.51 -9.01 -7.13
C GLU A 128 19.14 -8.34 -8.35
N ARG A 129 18.59 -7.19 -8.77
CA ARG A 129 19.11 -6.39 -9.88
C ARG A 129 20.27 -5.46 -9.48
N GLY A 130 20.61 -5.38 -8.20
CA GLY A 130 21.66 -4.49 -7.71
C GLY A 130 21.27 -3.00 -7.71
N GLU A 131 19.99 -2.67 -7.81
CA GLU A 131 19.50 -1.28 -7.86
C GLU A 131 19.82 -0.51 -6.56
N VAL A 132 19.72 -1.17 -5.40
CA VAL A 132 20.03 -0.54 -4.12
C VAL A 132 21.53 -0.23 -3.97
N PRO A 133 22.48 -1.17 -4.19
CA PRO A 133 23.90 -0.85 -4.26
C PRO A 133 24.24 0.26 -5.25
N GLU A 134 23.61 0.28 -6.42
CA GLU A 134 23.87 1.28 -7.45
C GLU A 134 23.44 2.69 -7.00
N VAL A 135 22.27 2.83 -6.36
CA VAL A 135 21.82 4.10 -5.78
C VAL A 135 22.75 4.57 -4.67
N LEU A 136 23.19 3.67 -3.79
CA LEU A 136 24.15 4.01 -2.74
C LEU A 136 25.48 4.52 -3.31
N GLU A 137 25.94 3.94 -4.40
CA GLU A 137 27.16 4.40 -5.09
C GLU A 137 26.97 5.78 -5.74
N GLN A 138 25.80 6.03 -6.35
CA GLN A 138 25.45 7.37 -6.88
C GLN A 138 25.45 8.42 -5.78
N LEU A 139 24.85 8.10 -4.62
CA LEU A 139 24.82 8.99 -3.46
C LEU A 139 26.23 9.28 -2.92
N ARG A 140 27.13 8.28 -2.91
CA ARG A 140 28.54 8.50 -2.54
C ARG A 140 29.25 9.39 -3.54
N ALA A 141 29.07 9.13 -4.83
CA ALA A 141 29.67 9.92 -5.91
C ALA A 141 29.19 11.37 -5.92
N SER A 142 27.95 11.63 -5.49
CA SER A 142 27.42 12.99 -5.38
C SER A 142 27.98 13.78 -4.18
N GLY A 143 28.71 13.12 -3.26
CA GLY A 143 29.30 13.73 -2.08
C GLY A 143 28.30 14.01 -0.94
N HIS A 144 27.07 13.47 -1.03
CA HIS A 144 26.02 13.66 0.00
C HIS A 144 25.95 12.51 1.00
N THR A 145 26.99 11.68 1.12
CA THR A 145 27.05 10.63 2.14
C THR A 145 28.29 10.71 2.99
N TYR A 146 28.23 10.19 4.20
CA TYR A 146 29.37 10.04 5.11
C TYR A 146 29.20 8.80 6.00
N GLU A 147 30.29 8.34 6.57
CA GLU A 147 30.30 7.22 7.51
C GLU A 147 30.34 7.73 8.94
N ARG A 148 29.48 7.19 9.79
CA ARG A 148 29.48 7.45 11.23
C ARG A 148 29.00 6.21 12.01
N GLU A 149 29.78 5.79 13.00
CA GLU A 149 29.48 4.64 13.87
C GLU A 149 29.21 3.34 13.09
N GLY A 150 29.96 3.14 12.00
CA GLY A 150 29.82 1.96 11.14
C GLY A 150 28.58 1.96 10.23
N ALA A 151 27.81 3.04 10.21
CA ALA A 151 26.64 3.23 9.35
C ALA A 151 26.92 4.27 8.27
N THR A 152 26.33 4.08 7.08
CA THR A 152 26.35 5.07 5.99
C THR A 152 25.16 6.01 6.13
N TRP A 153 25.43 7.31 6.18
CA TRP A 153 24.44 8.37 6.36
C TRP A 153 24.30 9.23 5.11
N LEU A 154 23.07 9.65 4.82
CA LEU A 154 22.76 10.73 3.89
C LEU A 154 22.85 12.06 4.65
N ALA A 155 23.63 13.01 4.12
CA ALA A 155 23.74 14.38 4.64
C ALA A 155 22.49 15.20 4.24
N SER A 156 21.30 14.72 4.61
CA SER A 156 20.02 15.27 4.18
C SER A 156 19.71 16.62 4.86
N GLU A 157 20.29 16.91 6.04
CA GLU A 157 20.16 18.21 6.70
C GLU A 157 20.75 19.33 5.81
N ALA A 158 21.86 19.08 5.13
CA ALA A 158 22.47 20.02 4.19
C ALA A 158 21.57 20.30 2.96
N LEU A 159 20.64 19.38 2.66
CA LEU A 159 19.64 19.50 1.58
C LEU A 159 18.27 19.97 2.09
N GLY A 160 18.17 20.38 3.37
CA GLY A 160 16.97 20.96 3.97
C GLY A 160 16.01 19.98 4.64
N ASP A 161 16.47 18.76 4.99
CA ASP A 161 15.76 17.88 5.94
C ASP A 161 16.00 18.37 7.38
N GLN A 162 15.23 17.89 8.33
CA GLN A 162 15.37 18.22 9.76
C GLN A 162 16.63 17.61 10.40
N ARG A 163 17.15 16.52 9.83
CA ARG A 163 18.33 15.78 10.31
C ARG A 163 18.83 14.84 9.23
N ASP A 164 20.07 14.41 9.36
CA ASP A 164 20.64 13.37 8.51
C ASP A 164 19.98 12.02 8.70
N ARG A 165 20.01 11.19 7.66
CA ARG A 165 19.31 9.89 7.62
C ARG A 165 20.25 8.74 7.37
N VAL A 166 20.06 7.65 8.10
CA VAL A 166 20.79 6.41 7.86
C VAL A 166 20.29 5.77 6.55
N LEU A 167 21.20 5.40 5.68
CA LEU A 167 20.95 4.62 4.47
C LEU A 167 21.29 3.14 4.67
N VAL A 168 22.46 2.88 5.29
CA VAL A 168 22.94 1.54 5.63
C VAL A 168 23.28 1.52 7.11
N LYS A 169 22.74 0.56 7.85
CA LYS A 169 22.99 0.40 9.29
C LYS A 169 24.37 -0.24 9.52
N GLY A 170 24.84 -0.19 10.78
CA GLY A 170 26.11 -0.79 11.19
C GLY A 170 26.22 -2.31 10.98
N ASP A 171 25.09 -3.01 10.85
CA ASP A 171 25.03 -4.44 10.51
C ASP A 171 25.05 -4.72 8.99
N GLY A 172 25.16 -3.67 8.17
CA GLY A 172 25.15 -3.74 6.71
C GLY A 172 23.75 -3.80 6.08
N SER A 173 22.68 -3.83 6.87
CA SER A 173 21.30 -3.81 6.34
C SER A 173 20.91 -2.42 5.85
N THR A 174 20.22 -2.36 4.71
CA THR A 174 19.67 -1.13 4.16
C THR A 174 18.44 -0.66 4.93
N THR A 175 18.19 0.65 4.91
CA THR A 175 16.97 1.22 5.45
C THR A 175 15.88 1.31 4.39
N TYR A 176 14.63 1.55 4.81
CA TYR A 176 13.53 1.82 3.89
C TYR A 176 13.85 2.98 2.94
N LEU A 177 14.49 4.05 3.43
CA LEU A 177 14.88 5.19 2.59
C LEU A 177 15.78 4.78 1.43
N ALA A 178 16.79 3.93 1.67
CA ALA A 178 17.67 3.45 0.61
C ALA A 178 16.92 2.63 -0.45
N ASN A 179 15.96 1.80 -0.02
CA ASN A 179 15.12 1.00 -0.91
C ASN A 179 14.15 1.89 -1.68
N ASP A 180 13.54 2.90 -1.03
CA ASP A 180 12.63 3.86 -1.67
C ASP A 180 13.36 4.68 -2.76
N LEU A 181 14.58 5.12 -2.50
CA LEU A 181 15.40 5.83 -3.49
C LEU A 181 15.70 4.95 -4.71
N ALA A 182 16.05 3.69 -4.50
CA ALA A 182 16.28 2.74 -5.58
C ALA A 182 15.00 2.48 -6.39
N TYR A 183 13.87 2.37 -5.71
CA TYR A 183 12.58 2.12 -6.34
C TYR A 183 12.10 3.30 -7.19
N HIS A 184 12.22 4.53 -6.70
CA HIS A 184 11.86 5.72 -7.48
C HIS A 184 12.75 5.90 -8.71
N ARG A 185 14.07 5.63 -8.55
CA ARG A 185 14.98 5.61 -9.69
C ARG A 185 14.59 4.54 -10.71
N ASP A 186 14.22 3.34 -10.29
CA ASP A 186 13.77 2.25 -11.16
C ASP A 186 12.52 2.67 -11.96
N LYS A 187 11.53 3.31 -11.31
CA LYS A 187 10.34 3.82 -12.02
C LYS A 187 10.71 4.79 -13.16
N LEU A 188 11.57 5.76 -12.91
CA LEU A 188 12.02 6.71 -13.92
C LEU A 188 12.85 6.04 -15.04
N ARG A 189 13.69 5.05 -14.70
CA ARG A 189 14.45 4.26 -15.70
C ARG A 189 13.56 3.40 -16.60
N ARG A 190 12.38 3.03 -16.11
CA ARG A 190 11.35 2.36 -16.93
C ARG A 190 10.59 3.32 -17.85
N GLY A 191 10.90 4.61 -17.83
CA GLY A 191 10.36 5.62 -18.74
C GLY A 191 9.14 6.38 -18.25
N TRP A 192 8.78 6.25 -16.96
CA TRP A 192 7.71 7.05 -16.38
C TRP A 192 8.17 8.48 -16.12
N GLU A 193 7.46 9.46 -16.65
CA GLU A 193 7.80 10.88 -16.55
C GLU A 193 7.23 11.53 -15.28
N HIS A 194 6.07 11.05 -14.80
CA HIS A 194 5.40 11.55 -13.60
C HIS A 194 5.12 10.40 -12.64
N LEU A 195 5.57 10.57 -11.41
CA LEU A 195 5.35 9.60 -10.34
C LEU A 195 4.42 10.22 -9.31
N ILE A 196 3.35 9.51 -8.96
CA ILE A 196 2.38 9.91 -7.93
C ILE A 196 2.33 8.81 -6.89
N ASP A 197 2.74 9.12 -5.68
CA ASP A 197 2.69 8.20 -4.55
C ASP A 197 1.66 8.68 -3.51
N ILE A 198 0.89 7.73 -2.96
CA ILE A 198 -0.06 8.02 -1.88
C ILE A 198 0.45 7.36 -0.61
N TRP A 199 0.76 8.16 0.39
CA TRP A 199 1.27 7.72 1.68
C TRP A 199 0.31 8.05 2.81
N GLY A 200 0.38 7.31 3.91
CA GLY A 200 -0.31 7.69 5.15
C GLY A 200 0.29 8.95 5.76
N ALA A 201 -0.53 9.76 6.39
CA ALA A 201 -0.10 11.00 7.05
C ALA A 201 0.94 10.78 8.16
N ASP A 202 1.02 9.57 8.72
CA ASP A 202 2.06 9.15 9.66
C ASP A 202 3.47 9.10 9.03
N HIS A 203 3.57 9.02 7.71
CA HIS A 203 4.82 9.08 6.94
C HIS A 203 5.25 10.49 6.53
N HIS A 204 4.52 11.53 6.92
CA HIS A 204 4.81 12.91 6.50
C HIS A 204 6.27 13.33 6.76
N GLY A 205 6.86 12.88 7.89
CA GLY A 205 8.25 13.17 8.24
C GLY A 205 9.30 12.48 7.35
N GLN A 206 8.89 11.55 6.49
CA GLN A 206 9.77 10.83 5.56
C GLN A 206 9.79 11.46 4.16
N VAL A 207 8.79 12.27 3.84
CA VAL A 207 8.66 12.92 2.52
C VAL A 207 9.91 13.74 2.19
N ARG A 208 10.30 14.66 3.10
CA ARG A 208 11.47 15.50 2.87
C ARG A 208 12.77 14.69 2.77
N SER A 209 12.89 13.62 3.54
CA SER A 209 14.07 12.74 3.49
C SER A 209 14.20 12.05 2.14
N LEU A 210 13.08 11.57 1.59
CA LEU A 210 13.05 10.99 0.25
C LEU A 210 13.43 12.03 -0.81
N GLN A 211 12.82 13.22 -0.77
CA GLN A 211 13.11 14.33 -1.68
C GLN A 211 14.60 14.69 -1.68
N CYS A 212 15.20 14.87 -0.50
CA CYS A 212 16.64 15.14 -0.38
C CYS A 212 17.50 14.03 -1.01
N GLY A 213 17.15 12.77 -0.79
CA GLY A 213 17.90 11.66 -1.38
C GLY A 213 17.74 11.59 -2.90
N LEU A 214 16.55 11.88 -3.42
CA LEU A 214 16.30 11.95 -4.87
C LEU A 214 17.03 13.12 -5.51
N GLU A 215 17.02 14.31 -4.88
CA GLU A 215 17.79 15.48 -5.31
C GLU A 215 19.29 15.16 -5.38
N ALA A 216 19.82 14.47 -4.38
CA ALA A 216 21.24 14.07 -4.32
C ALA A 216 21.67 13.15 -5.47
N ILE A 217 20.74 12.40 -6.08
CA ILE A 217 21.00 11.57 -7.27
C ILE A 217 20.51 12.20 -8.58
N GLY A 218 20.14 13.50 -8.56
CA GLY A 218 19.78 14.28 -9.75
C GLY A 218 18.32 14.15 -10.17
N ILE A 219 17.44 13.64 -9.33
CA ILE A 219 15.99 13.63 -9.52
C ILE A 219 15.41 14.89 -8.84
N GLY A 220 14.41 15.52 -9.44
CA GLY A 220 13.90 16.83 -9.04
C GLY A 220 14.28 17.93 -10.04
N THR A 221 14.67 17.53 -11.25
CA THR A 221 15.02 18.43 -12.37
C THR A 221 13.93 18.41 -13.45
N ALA A 222 14.02 19.31 -14.41
CA ALA A 222 13.09 19.33 -15.54
C ALA A 222 13.14 18.04 -16.38
N ALA A 223 14.28 17.32 -16.37
CA ALA A 223 14.44 16.06 -17.12
C ALA A 223 14.03 14.82 -16.31
N ALA A 224 14.02 14.92 -14.99
CA ALA A 224 13.61 13.88 -14.06
C ALA A 224 12.84 14.55 -12.90
N PRO A 225 11.55 14.82 -13.05
CA PRO A 225 10.76 15.55 -12.07
C PRO A 225 10.66 14.80 -10.74
N GLU A 226 10.51 15.57 -9.69
CA GLU A 226 10.29 15.03 -8.34
C GLU A 226 8.94 14.30 -8.27
N PRO A 227 8.88 13.15 -7.58
CA PRO A 227 7.60 12.47 -7.33
C PRO A 227 6.62 13.34 -6.55
N GLU A 228 5.37 13.35 -6.98
CA GLU A 228 4.26 13.94 -6.23
C GLU A 228 3.84 12.98 -5.12
N ILE A 229 3.95 13.42 -3.86
CA ILE A 229 3.56 12.61 -2.70
C ILE A 229 2.30 13.17 -2.08
N ILE A 230 1.22 12.43 -2.21
CA ILE A 230 -0.09 12.77 -1.65
C ILE A 230 -0.20 12.11 -0.27
N LEU A 231 -0.44 12.92 0.77
CA LEU A 231 -0.59 12.43 2.15
C LEU A 231 -2.05 12.21 2.49
N GLY A 232 -2.42 10.95 2.74
CA GLY A 232 -3.76 10.56 3.11
C GLY A 232 -3.97 10.50 4.62
N GLN A 233 -5.05 11.14 5.10
CA GLN A 233 -5.46 11.10 6.51
C GLN A 233 -6.14 9.78 6.88
N LEU A 234 -6.07 9.45 8.16
CA LEU A 234 -6.63 8.23 8.73
C LEU A 234 -8.15 8.14 8.56
N VAL A 235 -8.63 6.92 8.42
CA VAL A 235 -10.06 6.59 8.44
C VAL A 235 -10.40 6.00 9.80
N LYS A 236 -11.47 6.51 10.41
CA LYS A 236 -12.09 5.95 11.60
C LYS A 236 -13.30 5.15 11.18
N LEU A 237 -13.55 4.04 11.85
CA LEU A 237 -14.75 3.23 11.66
C LEU A 237 -15.70 3.46 12.83
N GLU A 238 -16.96 3.71 12.52
CA GLU A 238 -18.04 3.83 13.50
C GLU A 238 -19.16 2.83 13.22
N ARG A 239 -19.81 2.38 14.29
CA ARG A 239 -21.05 1.58 14.27
C ARG A 239 -21.88 1.93 15.47
N GLY A 240 -23.15 2.25 15.29
CA GLY A 240 -24.06 2.65 16.38
C GLY A 240 -23.63 3.96 17.06
N GLY A 241 -22.92 4.85 16.37
CA GLY A 241 -22.37 6.08 16.94
C GLY A 241 -21.14 5.88 17.85
N GLU A 242 -20.60 4.66 17.90
CA GLU A 242 -19.40 4.34 18.67
C GLU A 242 -18.23 3.98 17.75
N LEU A 243 -17.03 4.46 18.12
CA LEU A 243 -15.81 4.10 17.42
C LEU A 243 -15.51 2.61 17.58
N VAL A 244 -15.37 1.90 16.47
CA VAL A 244 -14.88 0.53 16.47
C VAL A 244 -13.38 0.56 16.72
N LYS A 245 -12.94 -0.01 17.86
CA LYS A 245 -11.53 -0.06 18.25
C LYS A 245 -10.79 -1.05 17.37
N LEU A 246 -9.92 -0.54 16.51
CA LEU A 246 -9.00 -1.34 15.72
C LEU A 246 -7.73 -1.60 16.54
N SER A 247 -7.41 -2.85 16.84
CA SER A 247 -6.19 -3.21 17.55
C SER A 247 -5.47 -4.36 16.86
N LYS A 248 -4.34 -4.06 16.23
CA LYS A 248 -3.46 -5.10 15.63
C LYS A 248 -2.98 -6.12 16.68
N ARG A 249 -2.76 -5.68 17.94
CA ARG A 249 -2.30 -6.55 19.03
C ARG A 249 -3.40 -7.44 19.61
N ALA A 250 -4.67 -7.00 19.53
CA ALA A 250 -5.81 -7.79 20.02
C ALA A 250 -6.41 -8.71 18.92
N GLY A 251 -5.87 -8.70 17.71
CA GLY A 251 -6.42 -9.46 16.60
C GLY A 251 -7.76 -8.95 16.05
N THR A 252 -8.19 -7.76 16.50
CA THR A 252 -9.43 -7.10 16.06
C THR A 252 -9.11 -6.02 15.02
N VAL A 253 -8.67 -6.44 13.85
CA VAL A 253 -8.50 -5.55 12.70
C VAL A 253 -9.67 -5.80 11.77
N ILE A 254 -10.45 -4.77 11.47
CA ILE A 254 -11.48 -4.86 10.43
C ILE A 254 -10.77 -4.79 9.09
N THR A 255 -10.95 -5.83 8.32
CA THR A 255 -10.35 -6.00 7.01
C THR A 255 -11.22 -5.38 5.92
N LEU A 256 -10.66 -5.21 4.73
CA LEU A 256 -11.46 -4.85 3.55
C LEU A 256 -12.52 -5.91 3.26
N ALA A 257 -12.20 -7.19 3.41
CA ALA A 257 -13.14 -8.27 3.23
C ALA A 257 -14.37 -8.14 4.16
N ASP A 258 -14.14 -7.89 5.48
CA ASP A 258 -15.23 -7.70 6.45
C ASP A 258 -16.16 -6.54 6.05
N ILE A 259 -15.61 -5.45 5.53
CA ILE A 259 -16.40 -4.32 5.05
C ILE A 259 -17.24 -4.72 3.83
N LEU A 260 -16.64 -5.41 2.87
CA LEU A 260 -17.31 -5.80 1.63
C LEU A 260 -18.30 -6.95 1.79
N ASP A 261 -18.33 -7.60 2.94
CA ASP A 261 -19.37 -8.58 3.28
C ASP A 261 -20.65 -7.89 3.77
N GLU A 262 -20.57 -6.63 4.24
CA GLU A 262 -21.69 -5.84 4.73
C GLU A 262 -22.07 -4.66 3.80
N VAL A 263 -21.12 -4.11 3.06
CA VAL A 263 -21.27 -2.88 2.27
C VAL A 263 -21.03 -3.17 0.78
N ASP A 264 -21.93 -2.70 -0.07
CA ASP A 264 -21.73 -2.77 -1.52
C ASP A 264 -20.41 -2.09 -1.94
N PRO A 265 -19.61 -2.70 -2.84
CA PRO A 265 -18.32 -2.15 -3.30
C PRO A 265 -18.41 -0.72 -3.84
N ASP A 266 -19.46 -0.38 -4.60
CA ASP A 266 -19.65 0.98 -5.15
C ASP A 266 -19.91 1.98 -4.01
N VAL A 267 -20.69 1.56 -2.99
CA VAL A 267 -20.96 2.38 -1.81
C VAL A 267 -19.67 2.62 -1.04
N ALA A 268 -18.88 1.58 -0.79
CA ALA A 268 -17.60 1.71 -0.09
C ALA A 268 -16.67 2.66 -0.85
N ARG A 269 -16.48 2.46 -2.16
CA ARG A 269 -15.62 3.30 -3.01
C ARG A 269 -16.04 4.77 -2.99
N LEU A 270 -17.30 5.06 -3.29
CA LEU A 270 -17.75 6.45 -3.36
C LEU A 270 -17.67 7.13 -1.99
N THR A 271 -17.99 6.43 -0.91
CA THR A 271 -17.88 6.98 0.44
C THR A 271 -16.46 7.46 0.73
N PHE A 272 -15.43 6.69 0.35
CA PHE A 272 -14.04 7.12 0.52
C PHE A 272 -13.65 8.32 -0.34
N LEU A 273 -14.35 8.60 -1.43
CA LEU A 273 -14.11 9.72 -2.33
C LEU A 273 -14.88 10.99 -1.99
N LEU A 274 -15.84 10.93 -1.06
CA LEU A 274 -16.68 12.10 -0.71
C LEU A 274 -15.95 13.19 0.05
N GLN A 275 -14.78 12.88 0.62
CA GLN A 275 -13.97 13.84 1.35
C GLN A 275 -12.56 13.90 0.77
N GLY A 276 -11.95 15.10 0.78
CA GLY A 276 -10.56 15.28 0.38
C GLY A 276 -9.63 14.33 1.14
N ILE A 277 -8.62 13.79 0.46
CA ILE A 277 -7.70 12.78 1.03
C ILE A 277 -6.95 13.30 2.26
N ASP A 278 -6.70 14.60 2.32
CA ASP A 278 -6.05 15.34 3.41
C ASP A 278 -6.92 15.53 4.65
N THR A 279 -8.21 15.16 4.56
CA THR A 279 -9.18 15.28 5.65
C THR A 279 -9.40 13.92 6.32
N ALA A 280 -9.36 13.88 7.65
CA ALA A 280 -9.71 12.67 8.39
C ALA A 280 -11.17 12.30 8.12
N GLN A 281 -11.43 11.03 7.85
CA GLN A 281 -12.77 10.55 7.50
C GLN A 281 -13.28 9.54 8.52
N THR A 282 -14.56 9.67 8.85
CA THR A 282 -15.29 8.62 9.57
C THR A 282 -16.10 7.80 8.57
N PHE A 283 -15.88 6.49 8.58
CA PHE A 283 -16.67 5.51 7.83
C PHE A 283 -17.70 4.92 8.79
N ASP A 284 -18.95 5.39 8.69
CA ASP A 284 -20.06 4.97 9.53
C ASP A 284 -20.82 3.83 8.83
N LEU A 285 -20.73 2.62 9.38
CA LEU A 285 -21.36 1.42 8.78
C LEU A 285 -22.88 1.53 8.70
N ASP A 286 -23.53 2.17 9.68
CA ASP A 286 -25.00 2.29 9.67
C ASP A 286 -25.47 3.25 8.57
N VAL A 287 -24.71 4.32 8.36
CA VAL A 287 -24.99 5.30 7.30
C VAL A 287 -24.78 4.69 5.92
N VAL A 288 -23.66 4.01 5.70
CA VAL A 288 -23.29 3.50 4.37
C VAL A 288 -24.13 2.29 3.95
N THR A 289 -24.66 1.51 4.90
CA THR A 289 -25.56 0.39 4.61
C THR A 289 -27.00 0.81 4.36
N THR A 290 -27.37 2.06 4.67
CA THR A 290 -28.72 2.57 4.46
C THR A 290 -29.01 2.73 2.97
N GLN A 291 -29.99 1.96 2.48
CA GLN A 291 -30.46 2.02 1.08
C GLN A 291 -31.56 3.08 0.92
N SER A 292 -31.15 4.35 0.78
CA SER A 292 -32.09 5.45 0.54
C SER A 292 -31.54 6.39 -0.53
N MET A 293 -32.44 7.24 -1.10
CA MET A 293 -32.04 8.28 -2.06
C MET A 293 -31.18 9.39 -1.41
N ASP A 294 -31.11 9.43 -0.08
CA ASP A 294 -30.22 10.32 0.66
C ASP A 294 -28.76 9.82 0.63
N ASN A 295 -28.55 8.53 0.31
CA ASN A 295 -27.24 8.00 0.10
C ASN A 295 -26.73 8.43 -1.30
N PRO A 296 -25.62 9.21 -1.38
CA PRO A 296 -25.15 9.79 -2.64
C PRO A 296 -24.80 8.76 -3.71
N VAL A 297 -24.47 7.54 -3.31
CA VAL A 297 -24.12 6.44 -4.24
C VAL A 297 -25.32 6.10 -5.13
N TYR A 298 -26.47 5.86 -4.53
CA TYR A 298 -27.68 5.51 -5.29
C TYR A 298 -28.15 6.65 -6.19
N TYR A 299 -27.92 7.90 -5.76
CA TYR A 299 -28.22 9.06 -6.59
C TYR A 299 -27.33 9.13 -7.84
N VAL A 300 -26.03 8.88 -7.69
CA VAL A 300 -25.07 8.81 -8.82
C VAL A 300 -25.41 7.65 -9.75
N GLN A 301 -25.66 6.46 -9.20
CA GLN A 301 -26.06 5.29 -10.00
C GLN A 301 -27.37 5.55 -10.77
N TYR A 302 -28.36 6.20 -10.15
CA TYR A 302 -29.59 6.58 -10.81
C TYR A 302 -29.34 7.56 -11.97
N ALA A 303 -28.54 8.60 -11.76
CA ALA A 303 -28.17 9.55 -12.81
C ALA A 303 -27.49 8.84 -14.00
N HIS A 304 -26.53 7.97 -13.74
CA HIS A 304 -25.88 7.17 -14.77
C HIS A 304 -26.85 6.28 -15.54
N ALA A 305 -27.73 5.57 -14.85
CA ALA A 305 -28.74 4.72 -15.47
C ALA A 305 -29.68 5.52 -16.40
N ARG A 306 -30.08 6.73 -15.98
CA ARG A 306 -30.92 7.65 -16.79
C ARG A 306 -30.20 8.10 -18.05
N VAL A 307 -28.97 8.61 -17.94
CA VAL A 307 -28.17 9.08 -19.08
C VAL A 307 -27.90 7.93 -20.06
N SER A 308 -27.51 6.76 -19.57
CA SER A 308 -27.30 5.57 -20.40
C SER A 308 -28.58 5.11 -21.11
N SER A 309 -29.74 5.22 -20.47
CA SER A 309 -31.04 4.90 -21.09
C SER A 309 -31.39 5.89 -22.20
N ILE A 310 -31.12 7.19 -22.01
CA ILE A 310 -31.33 8.22 -23.04
C ILE A 310 -30.45 7.94 -24.24
N ALA A 311 -29.15 7.69 -24.04
CA ALA A 311 -28.21 7.38 -25.10
C ALA A 311 -28.64 6.15 -25.93
N ARG A 312 -29.02 5.04 -25.26
CA ARG A 312 -29.52 3.84 -25.95
C ARG A 312 -30.79 4.11 -26.78
N ARG A 313 -31.71 4.93 -26.26
CA ARG A 313 -32.93 5.30 -26.99
C ARG A 313 -32.65 6.19 -28.17
N ALA A 314 -31.69 7.10 -28.10
CA ALA A 314 -31.26 7.95 -29.21
C ALA A 314 -30.73 7.08 -30.34
N VAL A 315 -29.76 6.18 -30.05
CA VAL A 315 -29.22 5.24 -31.06
C VAL A 315 -30.31 4.36 -31.69
N ALA A 316 -31.24 3.83 -30.87
CA ALA A 316 -32.34 2.99 -31.36
C ALA A 316 -33.33 3.75 -32.28
N ARG A 317 -33.36 5.09 -32.22
CA ARG A 317 -34.22 5.96 -33.07
C ARG A 317 -33.49 6.54 -34.30
N GLY A 318 -32.25 6.10 -34.57
CA GLY A 318 -31.47 6.52 -35.73
C GLY A 318 -30.80 7.89 -35.59
N GLY A 319 -30.51 8.29 -34.35
CA GLY A 319 -29.69 9.46 -34.03
C GLY A 319 -28.23 9.12 -34.04
#